data_88c7281231054660f0e61ef09560f05c
#
_entry.id   88c7281231054660f0e61ef09560f05c
#
_cell.length_a   1.000
_cell.length_b   1.000
_cell.length_c   1.000
_cell.angle_alpha   90.00
_cell.angle_beta   90.00
_cell.angle_gamma   90.00
#
_symmetry.space_group_name_H-M   'P 1'
#
loop_
_entity.id
_entity.type
_entity.pdbx_description
1 polymer ?
#
loop_
_entity_poly.entity_id
_entity_poly.type
_entity_poly.pdbx_seq_one_letter_code
_entity_poly.pdbx_strand_id
1 'polypeptide(L)'
;SLRFMLNPANSVLAVLDAKVKPLFKHPKPFVSITAGAALGPSYVQAASAAGAGKTPLFVLVVGETGRGDHYALNGYGRDTNPELARLPVLSWHQARSCGTNTLASVPCMFSHLGKSGFESRSADYDNLLDVLQAAGLGVIWVDNQAGCKGVCERVPNFSTADRAETPAGRTLCSEGECLDEILLDGLDERIAQLPSEQRRHGVVVVLHEMGSHGPAYFRRSSPETKAFKPECTTNALADCAHEQLVNVYDNSIRYNDHVLARTIAWLQQHEGQHDVGMLYLSDHGESLGEYGIYLHGLPYAMAPEEQKHIAFIDWPGTLAARTHVDAACLGRTLDAPVTHDNLYHTVLGLMDVRSPTYRPALDAFGACRKAA
;
A
#
# COMPACT_ATOMS: atom_id res chain seq x y z
N SER A 1 -26.58 4.32 6.75
CA SER A 1 -28.04 4.25 6.86
C SER A 1 -28.68 4.78 5.60
N LEU A 2 -29.84 4.23 5.23
CA LEU A 2 -30.69 4.70 4.12
C LEU A 2 -30.88 6.23 4.12
N ARG A 3 -30.80 6.88 5.27
CA ARG A 3 -30.92 8.34 5.41
C ARG A 3 -29.75 9.10 4.75
N PHE A 4 -28.56 8.52 4.66
CA PHE A 4 -27.45 9.15 3.95
C PHE A 4 -27.58 8.99 2.43
N MET A 5 -28.12 7.83 1.97
CA MET A 5 -28.45 7.58 0.56
C MET A 5 -29.71 8.32 0.09
N LEU A 6 -30.62 8.66 1.00
CA LEU A 6 -31.90 9.32 0.69
C LEU A 6 -31.89 10.83 0.92
N ASN A 7 -30.74 11.45 1.22
CA ASN A 7 -30.65 12.91 1.15
C ASN A 7 -30.56 13.32 -0.33
N PRO A 8 -31.62 13.87 -0.93
CA PRO A 8 -31.62 14.22 -2.35
C PRO A 8 -30.53 15.21 -2.72
N ALA A 9 -30.07 16.05 -1.78
CA ALA A 9 -28.94 16.95 -1.98
C ALA A 9 -27.61 16.22 -2.20
N ASN A 10 -27.35 15.12 -1.46
CA ASN A 10 -26.12 14.31 -1.65
C ASN A 10 -26.16 13.55 -2.97
N SER A 11 -27.33 13.01 -3.35
CA SER A 11 -27.49 12.31 -4.62
C SER A 11 -27.39 13.27 -5.80
N VAL A 12 -27.92 14.48 -5.69
CA VAL A 12 -27.80 15.54 -6.72
C VAL A 12 -26.37 16.04 -6.79
N LEU A 13 -25.70 16.26 -5.67
CA LEU A 13 -24.29 16.65 -5.64
C LEU A 13 -23.37 15.55 -6.20
N ALA A 14 -23.60 14.29 -5.88
CA ALA A 14 -22.84 13.17 -6.43
C ALA A 14 -23.06 13.02 -7.95
N VAL A 15 -24.29 13.20 -8.43
CA VAL A 15 -24.61 13.18 -9.87
C VAL A 15 -24.03 14.40 -10.60
N LEU A 16 -24.07 15.58 -9.98
CA LEU A 16 -23.44 16.79 -10.52
C LEU A 16 -21.90 16.63 -10.55
N ASP A 17 -21.28 16.10 -9.51
CA ASP A 17 -19.85 15.82 -9.49
C ASP A 17 -19.46 14.77 -10.54
N ALA A 18 -20.20 13.68 -10.63
CA ALA A 18 -19.90 12.58 -11.55
C ALA A 18 -20.18 12.88 -13.02
N LYS A 19 -21.21 13.70 -13.33
CA LYS A 19 -21.61 13.96 -14.72
C LYS A 19 -21.29 15.36 -15.22
N VAL A 20 -21.24 16.37 -14.37
CA VAL A 20 -21.05 17.77 -14.78
C VAL A 20 -19.59 18.19 -14.68
N LYS A 21 -18.85 17.82 -13.64
CA LYS A 21 -17.41 18.10 -13.53
C LYS A 21 -16.57 17.55 -14.68
N PRO A 22 -16.79 16.33 -15.20
CA PRO A 22 -16.06 15.83 -16.37
C PRO A 22 -16.28 16.64 -17.65
N LEU A 23 -17.47 17.27 -17.82
CA LEU A 23 -17.79 18.06 -19.01
C LEU A 23 -17.01 19.40 -19.08
N PHE A 24 -16.46 19.86 -17.96
CA PHE A 24 -15.70 21.10 -17.86
C PHE A 24 -14.22 20.91 -17.54
N LYS A 25 -13.76 19.67 -17.32
CA LYS A 25 -12.32 19.37 -17.15
C LYS A 25 -11.67 19.25 -18.53
N HIS A 26 -10.93 20.25 -18.94
CA HIS A 26 -9.96 20.06 -20.01
C HIS A 26 -8.94 18.99 -19.55
N PRO A 27 -8.59 18.03 -20.43
CA PRO A 27 -7.53 17.08 -20.10
C PRO A 27 -6.26 17.88 -19.77
N LYS A 28 -5.66 17.57 -18.64
CA LYS A 28 -4.39 18.17 -18.26
C LYS A 28 -3.29 17.70 -19.20
N PRO A 29 -2.31 18.54 -19.55
CA PRO A 29 -1.15 18.08 -20.30
C PRO A 29 -0.40 17.02 -19.48
N PHE A 30 0.16 16.04 -20.16
CA PHE A 30 1.02 15.04 -19.52
C PHE A 30 2.48 15.51 -19.60
N VAL A 31 3.20 15.43 -18.48
CA VAL A 31 4.60 15.83 -18.38
C VAL A 31 5.42 14.64 -17.84
N SER A 32 6.37 14.17 -18.63
CA SER A 32 7.27 13.13 -18.18
C SER A 32 8.31 13.66 -17.20
N ILE A 33 8.56 12.86 -16.13
CA ILE A 33 9.57 13.13 -15.09
C ILE A 33 10.60 12.01 -15.00
N THR A 34 10.61 11.09 -15.94
CA THR A 34 11.53 9.94 -15.95
C THR A 34 12.94 10.29 -16.46
N ALA A 35 13.10 11.45 -17.10
CA ALA A 35 14.40 11.91 -17.59
C ALA A 35 15.41 12.05 -16.44
N GLY A 36 16.59 11.40 -16.57
CA GLY A 36 17.63 11.39 -15.55
C GLY A 36 17.42 10.36 -14.44
N ALA A 37 16.37 9.52 -14.53
CA ALA A 37 16.25 8.36 -13.65
C ALA A 37 17.35 7.34 -13.94
N ALA A 38 18.09 6.91 -12.92
CA ALA A 38 19.21 5.98 -13.06
C ALA A 38 19.44 5.21 -11.75
N LEU A 39 20.00 4.01 -11.89
CA LEU A 39 20.44 3.20 -10.75
C LEU A 39 21.61 3.85 -10.03
N GLY A 40 21.63 3.77 -8.72
CA GLY A 40 22.66 4.33 -7.86
C GLY A 40 23.88 3.43 -7.67
N PRO A 41 24.82 3.82 -6.77
CA PRO A 41 26.10 3.15 -6.59
C PRO A 41 26.00 1.70 -6.11
N SER A 42 24.96 1.33 -5.34
CA SER A 42 24.79 -0.03 -4.82
C SER A 42 24.72 -1.09 -5.92
N TYR A 43 24.29 -0.71 -7.12
CA TYR A 43 24.22 -1.60 -8.28
C TYR A 43 25.58 -1.82 -8.92
N VAL A 44 26.44 -0.81 -8.89
CA VAL A 44 27.82 -0.91 -9.42
C VAL A 44 28.68 -1.78 -8.51
N GLN A 45 28.56 -1.62 -7.21
CA GLN A 45 29.28 -2.43 -6.22
C GLN A 45 28.88 -3.91 -6.30
N ALA A 46 27.61 -4.21 -6.47
CA ALA A 46 27.13 -5.57 -6.65
C ALA A 46 27.68 -6.23 -7.94
N ALA A 47 27.83 -5.47 -9.03
CA ALA A 47 28.37 -5.98 -10.28
C ALA A 47 29.89 -6.22 -10.25
N SER A 48 30.63 -5.52 -9.37
CA SER A 48 32.09 -5.63 -9.26
C SER A 48 32.56 -6.71 -8.28
N ALA A 49 31.66 -7.21 -7.40
CA ALA A 49 31.98 -8.33 -6.52
C ALA A 49 32.14 -9.61 -7.35
N ALA A 50 33.19 -10.37 -7.09
CA ALA A 50 33.46 -11.64 -7.79
C ALA A 50 32.34 -12.65 -7.52
N GLY A 51 31.45 -12.82 -8.49
CA GLY A 51 30.18 -13.53 -8.39
C GLY A 51 29.04 -12.53 -8.51
N ALA A 52 28.01 -12.83 -9.31
CA ALA A 52 26.86 -11.95 -9.47
C ALA A 52 26.28 -11.58 -8.10
N GLY A 53 26.47 -10.34 -7.67
CA GLY A 53 25.92 -9.84 -6.42
C GLY A 53 24.40 -9.95 -6.43
N LYS A 54 23.78 -10.07 -5.24
CA LYS A 54 22.33 -10.11 -5.10
C LYS A 54 21.69 -8.86 -5.70
N THR A 55 20.54 -9.02 -6.30
CA THR A 55 19.73 -7.91 -6.78
C THR A 55 18.58 -7.62 -5.81
N PRO A 56 18.05 -6.40 -5.73
CA PRO A 56 16.92 -6.12 -4.85
C PRO A 56 15.64 -6.81 -5.36
N LEU A 57 14.88 -7.38 -4.42
CA LEU A 57 13.50 -7.80 -4.59
C LEU A 57 12.68 -7.10 -3.49
N PHE A 58 11.98 -6.07 -3.87
CA PHE A 58 11.22 -5.23 -2.95
C PHE A 58 9.72 -5.37 -3.18
N VAL A 59 8.97 -5.58 -2.10
CA VAL A 59 7.50 -5.61 -2.13
C VAL A 59 6.96 -4.35 -1.46
N LEU A 60 6.17 -3.59 -2.21
CA LEU A 60 5.34 -2.51 -1.72
C LEU A 60 3.90 -3.02 -1.62
N VAL A 61 3.37 -3.12 -0.42
CA VAL A 61 1.98 -3.50 -0.20
C VAL A 61 1.15 -2.24 0.00
N VAL A 62 0.20 -2.03 -0.88
CA VAL A 62 -0.81 -0.97 -0.77
C VAL A 62 -2.04 -1.59 -0.12
N GLY A 63 -2.21 -1.29 1.17
CA GLY A 63 -3.37 -1.73 1.94
C GLY A 63 -4.58 -0.86 1.69
N GLU A 64 -5.74 -1.36 2.06
CA GLU A 64 -7.04 -0.70 1.92
C GLU A 64 -7.70 -0.53 3.29
N THR A 65 -8.12 0.69 3.63
CA THR A 65 -8.84 1.05 4.86
C THR A 65 -8.18 0.61 6.18
N GLY A 66 -6.87 0.46 6.25
CA GLY A 66 -6.14 0.03 7.44
C GLY A 66 -5.87 1.18 8.42
N ARG A 67 -6.72 1.34 9.44
CA ARG A 67 -6.56 2.36 10.51
C ARG A 67 -5.34 2.06 11.37
N GLY A 68 -4.46 3.02 11.52
CA GLY A 68 -3.23 2.89 12.32
C GLY A 68 -3.49 2.61 13.80
N ASP A 69 -4.58 3.11 14.37
CA ASP A 69 -4.97 2.95 15.77
C ASP A 69 -5.61 1.58 16.09
N HIS A 70 -5.86 0.72 15.10
CA HIS A 70 -6.31 -0.67 15.27
C HIS A 70 -5.18 -1.71 15.11
N TYR A 71 -3.93 -1.27 14.97
CA TYR A 71 -2.77 -2.16 14.95
C TYR A 71 -2.13 -2.28 16.33
N ALA A 72 -2.02 -3.51 16.85
CA ALA A 72 -1.32 -3.79 18.11
C ALA A 72 0.12 -3.28 18.11
N LEU A 73 0.78 -3.30 16.94
CA LEU A 73 2.12 -2.73 16.72
C LEU A 73 2.19 -1.24 17.03
N ASN A 74 1.08 -0.51 16.98
CA ASN A 74 0.97 0.91 17.29
C ASN A 74 0.41 1.16 18.70
N GLY A 75 0.30 0.13 19.55
CA GLY A 75 -0.19 0.25 20.92
C GLY A 75 -1.69 0.01 21.08
N TYR A 76 -2.38 -0.51 20.07
CA TYR A 76 -3.78 -0.94 20.21
C TYR A 76 -3.90 -2.06 21.24
N GLY A 77 -4.93 -1.98 22.11
CA GLY A 77 -5.06 -2.89 23.25
C GLY A 77 -5.53 -4.32 22.92
N ARG A 78 -5.78 -4.64 21.64
CA ARG A 78 -6.21 -5.96 21.17
C ARG A 78 -5.12 -6.59 20.30
N ASP A 79 -4.99 -7.91 20.36
CA ASP A 79 -3.99 -8.68 19.61
C ASP A 79 -4.39 -8.81 18.12
N THR A 80 -4.23 -7.74 17.38
CA THR A 80 -4.51 -7.67 15.94
C THR A 80 -3.29 -7.99 15.06
N ASN A 81 -2.08 -8.04 15.62
CA ASN A 81 -0.85 -8.32 14.88
C ASN A 81 -0.01 -9.46 15.50
N PRO A 82 -0.57 -10.66 15.73
CA PRO A 82 0.14 -11.73 16.42
C PRO A 82 1.32 -12.34 15.63
N GLU A 83 1.32 -12.23 14.30
CA GLU A 83 2.36 -12.78 13.44
C GLU A 83 3.48 -11.77 13.23
N LEU A 84 3.17 -10.53 12.86
CA LEU A 84 4.15 -9.46 12.66
C LEU A 84 4.88 -9.08 13.95
N ALA A 85 4.23 -9.17 15.10
CA ALA A 85 4.87 -8.92 16.40
C ALA A 85 6.05 -9.86 16.71
N ARG A 86 6.17 -10.98 15.99
CA ARG A 86 7.29 -11.94 16.11
C ARG A 86 8.39 -11.71 15.10
N LEU A 87 8.21 -10.75 14.20
CA LEU A 87 9.13 -10.41 13.12
C LEU A 87 9.79 -9.05 13.40
N PRO A 88 10.97 -8.78 12.87
CA PRO A 88 11.65 -7.50 13.06
C PRO A 88 11.06 -6.40 12.16
N VAL A 89 9.76 -6.13 12.33
CA VAL A 89 9.06 -5.06 11.64
C VAL A 89 9.14 -3.76 12.43
N LEU A 90 9.05 -2.64 11.73
CA LEU A 90 8.99 -1.29 12.25
C LEU A 90 7.65 -0.68 11.88
N SER A 91 6.88 -0.16 12.84
CA SER A 91 5.57 0.43 12.60
C SER A 91 5.54 1.87 13.07
N TRP A 92 5.19 2.81 12.19
CA TRP A 92 5.09 4.24 12.53
C TRP A 92 3.72 4.56 13.11
N HIS A 93 3.73 5.15 14.31
CA HIS A 93 2.50 5.40 15.08
C HIS A 93 1.70 6.60 14.57
N GLN A 94 2.31 7.52 13.81
CA GLN A 94 1.70 8.77 13.37
C GLN A 94 1.71 8.90 11.85
N ALA A 95 1.22 7.87 11.16
CA ALA A 95 1.14 7.88 9.70
C ALA A 95 -0.20 8.47 9.21
N ARG A 96 -0.18 9.28 8.14
CA ARG A 96 -1.37 9.92 7.57
C ARG A 96 -1.47 9.74 6.07
N SER A 97 -2.69 9.51 5.63
CA SER A 97 -3.01 9.36 4.21
C SER A 97 -3.08 10.68 3.46
N CYS A 98 -2.93 10.61 2.15
CA CYS A 98 -3.13 11.71 1.22
C CYS A 98 -4.61 12.02 0.98
N GLY A 99 -5.47 11.01 1.01
CA GLY A 99 -6.91 11.11 0.80
C GLY A 99 -7.67 10.29 1.83
N THR A 100 -8.98 10.28 1.68
CA THR A 100 -9.94 9.53 2.52
C THR A 100 -10.68 8.45 1.73
N ASN A 101 -10.23 8.14 0.53
CA ASN A 101 -10.71 7.08 -0.34
C ASN A 101 -9.62 6.69 -1.34
N THR A 102 -9.71 5.49 -1.89
CA THR A 102 -8.73 4.91 -2.82
C THR A 102 -8.49 5.77 -4.06
N LEU A 103 -9.55 6.33 -4.65
CA LEU A 103 -9.43 7.14 -5.87
C LEU A 103 -8.61 8.42 -5.65
N ALA A 104 -8.68 9.01 -4.46
CA ALA A 104 -7.91 10.19 -4.10
C ALA A 104 -6.49 9.81 -3.62
N SER A 105 -6.38 8.78 -2.78
CA SER A 105 -5.13 8.42 -2.11
C SER A 105 -4.13 7.74 -3.03
N VAL A 106 -4.53 6.71 -3.77
CA VAL A 106 -3.58 5.88 -4.52
C VAL A 106 -2.81 6.70 -5.57
N PRO A 107 -3.42 7.51 -6.45
CA PRO A 107 -2.63 8.34 -7.37
C PRO A 107 -1.77 9.39 -6.66
N CYS A 108 -2.21 9.89 -5.52
CA CYS A 108 -1.48 10.89 -4.74
C CYS A 108 -0.23 10.30 -4.08
N MET A 109 -0.33 9.13 -3.43
CA MET A 109 0.78 8.53 -2.71
C MET A 109 1.94 8.09 -3.63
N PHE A 110 1.65 7.82 -4.90
CA PHE A 110 2.67 7.50 -5.91
C PHE A 110 3.25 8.74 -6.61
N SER A 111 2.77 9.94 -6.29
CA SER A 111 3.22 11.19 -6.90
C SER A 111 4.44 11.78 -6.19
N HIS A 112 5.34 12.38 -6.98
CA HIS A 112 6.48 13.15 -6.47
C HIS A 112 6.10 14.51 -5.84
N LEU A 113 4.84 14.94 -6.02
CA LEU A 113 4.39 16.29 -5.65
C LEU A 113 4.02 16.42 -4.17
N GLY A 114 3.71 15.29 -3.51
CA GLY A 114 3.03 15.29 -2.22
C GLY A 114 1.58 15.77 -2.33
N LYS A 115 0.81 15.68 -1.25
CA LYS A 115 -0.63 15.96 -1.22
C LYS A 115 -0.97 17.34 -1.81
N SER A 116 -0.39 18.39 -1.27
CA SER A 116 -0.71 19.77 -1.66
C SER A 116 -0.39 20.04 -3.14
N GLY A 117 0.77 19.59 -3.61
CA GLY A 117 1.17 19.73 -5.00
C GLY A 117 0.32 18.87 -5.94
N PHE A 118 -0.05 17.68 -5.51
CA PHE A 118 -0.91 16.78 -6.28
C PHE A 118 -2.32 17.35 -6.47
N GLU A 119 -2.92 17.89 -5.41
CA GLU A 119 -4.27 18.49 -5.47
C GLU A 119 -4.31 19.74 -6.37
N SER A 120 -3.25 20.55 -6.34
CA SER A 120 -3.17 21.82 -7.10
C SER A 120 -2.51 21.68 -8.48
N ARG A 121 -2.10 20.46 -8.90
CA ARG A 121 -1.34 20.27 -10.13
C ARG A 121 -2.06 20.73 -11.39
N SER A 122 -1.34 21.39 -12.27
CA SER A 122 -1.83 21.85 -13.58
C SER A 122 -1.59 20.84 -14.71
N ALA A 123 -0.76 19.80 -14.48
CA ALA A 123 -0.43 18.74 -15.42
C ALA A 123 -0.60 17.39 -14.74
N ASP A 124 -0.75 16.33 -15.53
CA ASP A 124 -0.57 14.95 -15.07
C ASP A 124 0.87 14.51 -15.35
N TYR A 125 1.41 13.66 -14.49
CA TYR A 125 2.82 13.29 -14.49
C TYR A 125 3.00 11.77 -14.48
N ASP A 126 4.18 11.33 -14.89
CA ASP A 126 4.67 10.01 -14.50
C ASP A 126 4.62 9.85 -12.98
N ASN A 127 4.48 8.62 -12.51
CA ASN A 127 4.48 8.31 -11.09
C ASN A 127 5.73 7.53 -10.67
N LEU A 128 5.78 7.10 -9.42
CA LEU A 128 6.90 6.32 -8.86
C LEU A 128 7.27 5.10 -9.71
N LEU A 129 6.28 4.34 -10.18
CA LEU A 129 6.52 3.10 -10.92
C LEU A 129 7.19 3.38 -12.27
N ASP A 130 6.80 4.45 -12.94
CA ASP A 130 7.43 4.88 -14.20
C ASP A 130 8.89 5.25 -14.00
N VAL A 131 9.21 5.96 -12.90
CA VAL A 131 10.59 6.36 -12.58
C VAL A 131 11.46 5.16 -12.24
N LEU A 132 10.94 4.20 -11.47
CA LEU A 132 11.64 2.95 -11.15
C LEU A 132 11.92 2.13 -12.40
N GLN A 133 10.93 1.99 -13.30
CA GLN A 133 11.08 1.28 -14.56
C GLN A 133 12.06 1.98 -15.50
N ALA A 134 12.00 3.31 -15.60
CA ALA A 134 12.92 4.10 -16.42
C ALA A 134 14.37 4.02 -15.92
N ALA A 135 14.58 3.85 -14.61
CA ALA A 135 15.91 3.59 -14.04
C ALA A 135 16.47 2.21 -14.39
N GLY A 136 15.65 1.29 -14.89
CA GLY A 136 16.06 -0.06 -15.32
C GLY A 136 15.66 -1.19 -14.37
N LEU A 137 14.75 -0.96 -13.43
CA LEU A 137 14.16 -2.00 -12.57
C LEU A 137 12.98 -2.69 -13.24
N GLY A 138 12.77 -3.97 -12.93
CA GLY A 138 11.52 -4.64 -13.20
C GLY A 138 10.45 -4.12 -12.24
N VAL A 139 9.27 -3.79 -12.75
CA VAL A 139 8.16 -3.31 -11.93
C VAL A 139 6.91 -4.06 -12.34
N ILE A 140 6.18 -4.62 -11.37
CA ILE A 140 4.87 -5.24 -11.58
C ILE A 140 3.86 -4.75 -10.55
N TRP A 141 2.60 -4.74 -10.94
CA TRP A 141 1.45 -4.49 -10.08
C TRP A 141 0.54 -5.72 -10.06
N VAL A 142 0.15 -6.18 -8.88
CA VAL A 142 -0.83 -7.26 -8.70
C VAL A 142 -2.01 -6.71 -7.91
N ASP A 143 -3.19 -6.79 -8.48
CA ASP A 143 -4.41 -6.13 -7.99
C ASP A 143 -5.44 -7.13 -7.50
N ASN A 144 -5.82 -7.03 -6.22
CA ASN A 144 -6.97 -7.72 -5.63
C ASN A 144 -8.12 -6.75 -5.30
N GLN A 145 -7.97 -5.48 -5.68
CA GLN A 145 -8.95 -4.42 -5.51
C GLN A 145 -9.61 -4.08 -6.88
N ALA A 146 -10.31 -2.99 -7.01
CA ALA A 146 -10.99 -2.58 -8.24
C ALA A 146 -10.06 -1.73 -9.15
N GLY A 147 -8.83 -2.21 -9.41
CA GLY A 147 -7.85 -1.57 -10.30
C GLY A 147 -6.99 -0.49 -9.64
N CYS A 148 -5.90 -0.13 -10.29
CA CYS A 148 -4.82 0.72 -9.75
C CYS A 148 -5.05 2.24 -9.85
N LYS A 149 -6.22 2.69 -10.17
CA LYS A 149 -6.59 4.11 -10.28
C LYS A 149 -5.65 4.94 -11.18
N GLY A 150 -5.15 4.33 -12.26
CA GLY A 150 -4.25 4.96 -13.23
C GLY A 150 -2.75 4.79 -12.93
N VAL A 151 -2.36 4.30 -11.76
CA VAL A 151 -0.95 4.22 -11.33
C VAL A 151 -0.18 3.16 -12.11
N CYS A 152 -0.79 2.02 -12.41
CA CYS A 152 -0.12 0.88 -13.04
C CYS A 152 -0.25 0.80 -14.57
N GLU A 153 -0.84 1.81 -15.22
CA GLU A 153 -1.18 1.72 -16.65
C GLU A 153 0.05 1.56 -17.57
N ARG A 154 1.23 1.96 -17.12
CA ARG A 154 2.47 1.94 -17.90
C ARG A 154 3.47 0.88 -17.46
N VAL A 155 3.06 0.01 -16.50
CA VAL A 155 3.85 -1.13 -16.03
C VAL A 155 3.04 -2.42 -16.21
N PRO A 156 3.69 -3.60 -16.33
CA PRO A 156 2.99 -4.88 -16.27
C PRO A 156 2.09 -4.98 -15.04
N ASN A 157 0.82 -5.27 -15.26
CA ASN A 157 -0.16 -5.38 -14.17
C ASN A 157 -1.06 -6.60 -14.36
N PHE A 158 -1.46 -7.20 -13.25
CA PHE A 158 -2.19 -8.45 -13.18
C PHE A 158 -3.34 -8.32 -12.18
N SER A 159 -4.50 -8.88 -12.54
CA SER A 159 -5.61 -9.03 -11.60
C SER A 159 -5.57 -10.41 -10.95
N THR A 160 -5.96 -10.50 -9.69
CA THR A 160 -6.12 -11.80 -9.01
C THR A 160 -7.33 -12.58 -9.51
N ALA A 161 -8.23 -11.95 -10.26
CA ALA A 161 -9.37 -12.62 -10.89
C ALA A 161 -8.94 -13.75 -11.86
N ASP A 162 -7.75 -13.66 -12.46
CA ASP A 162 -7.17 -14.71 -13.29
C ASP A 162 -6.74 -15.96 -12.50
N ARG A 163 -6.70 -15.85 -11.16
CA ARG A 163 -6.33 -16.94 -10.25
C ARG A 163 -7.50 -17.63 -9.58
N ALA A 164 -8.73 -17.20 -9.81
CA ALA A 164 -9.92 -17.75 -9.16
C ALA A 164 -10.07 -19.27 -9.34
N GLU A 165 -9.65 -19.79 -10.48
CA GLU A 165 -9.74 -21.24 -10.80
C GLU A 165 -8.50 -22.05 -10.41
N THR A 166 -7.45 -21.44 -9.87
CA THR A 166 -6.30 -22.18 -9.33
C THR A 166 -6.67 -22.94 -8.06
N PRO A 167 -5.88 -23.91 -7.60
CA PRO A 167 -6.13 -24.56 -6.31
C PRO A 167 -6.23 -23.57 -5.14
N ALA A 168 -5.38 -22.54 -5.11
CA ALA A 168 -5.44 -21.47 -4.12
C ALA A 168 -6.70 -20.62 -4.29
N GLY A 169 -7.04 -20.23 -5.53
CA GLY A 169 -8.21 -19.43 -5.84
C GLY A 169 -9.51 -20.08 -5.40
N ARG A 170 -9.67 -21.38 -5.65
CA ARG A 170 -10.87 -22.12 -5.19
C ARG A 170 -11.04 -22.14 -3.66
N THR A 171 -9.97 -21.90 -2.90
CA THR A 171 -10.02 -21.80 -1.44
C THR A 171 -10.20 -20.36 -0.98
N LEU A 172 -9.55 -19.41 -1.64
CA LEU A 172 -9.47 -18.02 -1.22
C LEU A 172 -10.54 -17.13 -1.85
N CYS A 173 -11.15 -17.54 -2.96
CA CYS A 173 -12.13 -16.71 -3.68
C CYS A 173 -13.57 -17.23 -3.50
N SER A 174 -14.50 -16.31 -3.29
CA SER A 174 -15.93 -16.60 -3.22
C SER A 174 -16.74 -15.38 -3.68
N GLU A 175 -17.85 -15.62 -4.39
CA GLU A 175 -18.77 -14.57 -4.85
C GLU A 175 -18.08 -13.42 -5.63
N GLY A 176 -17.04 -13.73 -6.39
CA GLY A 176 -16.33 -12.75 -7.23
C GLY A 176 -15.29 -11.91 -6.49
N GLU A 177 -15.03 -12.14 -5.21
CA GLU A 177 -13.99 -11.51 -4.41
C GLU A 177 -13.03 -12.56 -3.84
N CYS A 178 -11.77 -12.20 -3.66
CA CYS A 178 -10.76 -13.08 -3.09
C CYS A 178 -10.16 -12.48 -1.83
N LEU A 179 -9.78 -13.34 -0.89
CA LEU A 179 -8.95 -12.98 0.25
C LEU A 179 -7.53 -12.63 -0.23
N ASP A 180 -6.86 -11.66 0.42
CA ASP A 180 -5.63 -11.05 -0.08
C ASP A 180 -4.41 -11.98 -0.16
N GLU A 181 -4.41 -13.12 0.51
CA GLU A 181 -3.35 -14.13 0.33
C GLU A 181 -3.25 -14.60 -1.14
N ILE A 182 -4.29 -14.44 -1.95
CA ILE A 182 -4.29 -14.73 -3.40
C ILE A 182 -3.26 -13.88 -4.17
N LEU A 183 -2.85 -12.74 -3.65
CA LEU A 183 -1.83 -11.88 -4.26
C LEU A 183 -0.48 -12.58 -4.43
N LEU A 184 -0.20 -13.58 -3.58
CA LEU A 184 1.02 -14.37 -3.62
C LEU A 184 0.94 -15.56 -4.58
N ASP A 185 -0.28 -15.97 -4.99
CA ASP A 185 -0.46 -17.11 -5.91
C ASP A 185 0.07 -16.79 -7.30
N GLY A 186 1.07 -17.55 -7.76
CA GLY A 186 1.73 -17.36 -9.05
C GLY A 186 2.60 -16.10 -9.15
N LEU A 187 3.04 -15.53 -8.03
CA LEU A 187 3.84 -14.30 -8.03
C LEU A 187 5.19 -14.50 -8.72
N ASP A 188 5.87 -15.64 -8.49
CA ASP A 188 7.12 -15.98 -9.17
C ASP A 188 6.95 -16.11 -10.67
N GLU A 189 5.83 -16.69 -11.12
CA GLU A 189 5.49 -16.83 -12.53
C GLU A 189 5.31 -15.46 -13.19
N ARG A 190 4.63 -14.53 -12.51
CA ARG A 190 4.42 -13.15 -12.97
C ARG A 190 5.73 -12.38 -13.07
N ILE A 191 6.60 -12.52 -12.06
CA ILE A 191 7.95 -11.93 -12.09
C ILE A 191 8.76 -12.51 -13.25
N ALA A 192 8.66 -13.83 -13.50
CA ALA A 192 9.37 -14.49 -14.60
C ALA A 192 8.93 -14.01 -15.99
N GLN A 193 7.71 -13.48 -16.13
CA GLN A 193 7.20 -12.89 -17.39
C GLN A 193 7.86 -11.55 -17.74
N LEU A 194 8.45 -10.86 -16.77
CA LEU A 194 9.19 -9.63 -17.05
C LEU A 194 10.40 -9.92 -17.97
N PRO A 195 10.72 -9.02 -18.91
CA PRO A 195 11.93 -9.13 -19.71
C PRO A 195 13.18 -9.31 -18.84
N SER A 196 14.08 -10.21 -19.25
CA SER A 196 15.32 -10.51 -18.50
C SER A 196 16.15 -9.25 -18.23
N GLU A 197 16.18 -8.32 -19.16
CA GLU A 197 16.88 -7.04 -19.03
C GLU A 197 16.34 -6.18 -17.88
N GLN A 198 15.00 -6.17 -17.66
CA GLN A 198 14.39 -5.45 -16.54
C GLN A 198 14.67 -6.15 -15.21
N ARG A 199 14.58 -7.49 -15.17
CA ARG A 199 14.85 -8.28 -13.96
C ARG A 199 16.32 -8.24 -13.51
N ARG A 200 17.22 -8.00 -14.45
CA ARG A 200 18.68 -8.04 -14.22
C ARG A 200 19.15 -7.12 -13.09
N HIS A 201 18.48 -6.01 -12.87
CA HIS A 201 18.87 -5.05 -11.85
C HIS A 201 18.04 -5.16 -10.57
N GLY A 202 17.00 -5.96 -10.57
CA GLY A 202 16.09 -6.15 -9.44
C GLY A 202 14.64 -5.89 -9.82
N VAL A 203 13.76 -6.21 -8.89
CA VAL A 203 12.31 -6.16 -9.11
C VAL A 203 11.60 -5.45 -7.96
N VAL A 204 10.67 -4.58 -8.32
CA VAL A 204 9.69 -3.99 -7.42
C VAL A 204 8.32 -4.60 -7.72
N VAL A 205 7.73 -5.20 -6.72
CA VAL A 205 6.38 -5.78 -6.78
C VAL A 205 5.45 -4.90 -5.97
N VAL A 206 4.37 -4.42 -6.57
CA VAL A 206 3.29 -3.76 -5.84
C VAL A 206 2.14 -4.74 -5.69
N LEU A 207 1.74 -5.00 -4.45
CA LEU A 207 0.56 -5.78 -4.09
C LEU A 207 -0.52 -4.83 -3.61
N HIS A 208 -1.67 -4.80 -4.30
CA HIS A 208 -2.79 -3.92 -3.96
C HIS A 208 -3.92 -4.76 -3.37
N GLU A 209 -4.10 -4.63 -2.06
CA GLU A 209 -5.04 -5.42 -1.27
C GLU A 209 -6.48 -4.96 -1.40
N MET A 210 -7.41 -5.87 -1.18
CA MET A 210 -8.80 -5.56 -0.80
C MET A 210 -8.84 -5.11 0.68
N GLY A 211 -7.91 -5.55 1.49
CA GLY A 211 -7.70 -5.12 2.87
C GLY A 211 -8.93 -5.20 3.74
N SER A 212 -9.17 -4.12 4.49
CA SER A 212 -10.33 -4.00 5.39
C SER A 212 -11.51 -3.26 4.75
N HIS A 213 -11.67 -3.32 3.42
CA HIS A 213 -12.70 -2.58 2.68
C HIS A 213 -14.13 -2.96 3.11
N GLY A 214 -14.86 -1.96 3.61
CA GLY A 214 -16.27 -2.08 4.01
C GLY A 214 -17.27 -2.00 2.83
N PRO A 215 -18.56 -2.19 3.10
CA PRO A 215 -19.16 -2.51 4.41
C PRO A 215 -19.09 -4.00 4.80
N ALA A 216 -18.67 -4.90 3.90
CA ALA A 216 -18.70 -6.35 4.11
C ALA A 216 -17.41 -6.85 4.82
N TYR A 217 -17.05 -6.24 5.97
CA TYR A 217 -15.81 -6.61 6.71
C TYR A 217 -15.74 -8.11 7.05
N PHE A 218 -16.87 -8.77 7.26
CA PHE A 218 -16.93 -10.21 7.56
C PHE A 218 -16.40 -11.11 6.44
N ARG A 219 -16.21 -10.55 5.23
CA ARG A 219 -15.60 -11.20 4.07
C ARG A 219 -14.08 -10.93 3.96
N ARG A 220 -13.51 -10.09 4.82
CA ARG A 220 -12.11 -9.63 4.75
C ARG A 220 -11.16 -10.44 5.62
N SER A 221 -11.58 -11.61 6.10
CA SER A 221 -10.76 -12.49 6.94
C SER A 221 -11.14 -13.94 6.76
N SER A 222 -10.15 -14.82 6.83
CA SER A 222 -10.38 -16.26 6.80
C SER A 222 -10.92 -16.76 8.17
N PRO A 223 -11.67 -17.85 8.21
CA PRO A 223 -12.18 -18.43 9.47
C PRO A 223 -11.08 -18.68 10.50
N GLU A 224 -9.87 -19.05 10.05
CA GLU A 224 -8.72 -19.42 10.87
C GLU A 224 -8.10 -18.21 11.60
N THR A 225 -8.20 -17.03 11.01
CA THR A 225 -7.61 -15.80 11.58
C THR A 225 -8.60 -15.05 12.48
N LYS A 226 -9.88 -15.40 12.48
CA LYS A 226 -10.93 -14.72 13.26
C LYS A 226 -10.81 -15.04 14.75
N ALA A 227 -10.40 -14.04 15.54
CA ALA A 227 -10.23 -14.15 16.99
C ALA A 227 -11.32 -13.44 17.79
N PHE A 228 -11.95 -12.41 17.21
CA PHE A 228 -12.88 -11.53 17.92
C PHE A 228 -14.34 -11.84 17.54
N LYS A 229 -15.18 -12.11 18.53
CA LYS A 229 -16.59 -12.52 18.34
C LYS A 229 -17.47 -11.91 19.42
N PRO A 230 -18.79 -11.70 19.15
CA PRO A 230 -19.47 -11.92 17.88
C PRO A 230 -19.13 -10.87 16.82
N GLU A 231 -19.29 -11.20 15.52
CA GLU A 231 -19.06 -10.29 14.41
C GLU A 231 -20.34 -9.64 13.90
N CYS A 232 -20.22 -8.44 13.32
CA CYS A 232 -21.24 -7.86 12.46
C CYS A 232 -21.20 -8.56 11.09
N THR A 233 -22.26 -9.28 10.72
CA THR A 233 -22.31 -10.09 9.48
C THR A 233 -23.26 -9.51 8.43
N THR A 234 -23.53 -8.21 8.49
CA THR A 234 -24.41 -7.49 7.57
C THR A 234 -23.75 -6.23 7.03
N ASN A 235 -24.15 -5.79 5.84
CA ASN A 235 -23.71 -4.52 5.25
C ASN A 235 -24.42 -3.30 5.88
N ALA A 236 -25.45 -3.49 6.68
CA ALA A 236 -26.14 -2.44 7.40
C ALA A 236 -25.45 -2.17 8.75
N LEU A 237 -24.26 -1.55 8.70
CA LEU A 237 -23.36 -1.39 9.84
C LEU A 237 -24.01 -0.71 11.05
N ALA A 238 -24.94 0.22 10.82
CA ALA A 238 -25.66 0.92 11.88
C ALA A 238 -26.63 0.02 12.67
N ASP A 239 -26.97 -1.15 12.15
CA ASP A 239 -27.86 -2.12 12.81
C ASP A 239 -27.08 -3.08 13.73
N CYS A 240 -25.76 -3.10 13.62
CA CYS A 240 -24.90 -3.89 14.49
C CYS A 240 -24.58 -3.16 15.80
N ALA A 241 -24.40 -3.92 16.88
CA ALA A 241 -23.78 -3.38 18.07
C ALA A 241 -22.34 -2.91 17.74
N HIS A 242 -21.90 -1.79 18.33
CA HIS A 242 -20.57 -1.24 18.05
C HIS A 242 -19.43 -2.24 18.28
N GLU A 243 -19.52 -3.03 19.35
CA GLU A 243 -18.55 -4.10 19.62
C GLU A 243 -18.46 -5.14 18.49
N GLN A 244 -19.60 -5.53 17.91
CA GLN A 244 -19.63 -6.48 16.79
C GLN A 244 -18.95 -5.90 15.54
N LEU A 245 -19.13 -4.60 15.31
CA LEU A 245 -18.49 -3.88 14.21
C LEU A 245 -16.98 -3.78 14.42
N VAL A 246 -16.52 -3.43 15.64
CA VAL A 246 -15.11 -3.43 15.98
C VAL A 246 -14.52 -4.83 15.87
N ASN A 247 -15.22 -5.86 16.34
CA ASN A 247 -14.76 -7.25 16.25
C ASN A 247 -14.49 -7.69 14.80
N VAL A 248 -15.43 -7.43 13.91
CA VAL A 248 -15.30 -7.85 12.51
C VAL A 248 -14.23 -7.07 11.78
N TYR A 249 -14.06 -5.78 12.10
CA TYR A 249 -12.99 -4.94 11.56
C TYR A 249 -11.62 -5.39 12.08
N ASP A 250 -11.47 -5.64 13.37
CA ASP A 250 -10.21 -6.14 13.96
C ASP A 250 -9.83 -7.51 13.42
N ASN A 251 -10.80 -8.36 13.08
CA ASN A 251 -10.53 -9.62 12.39
C ASN A 251 -9.97 -9.39 10.99
N SER A 252 -10.39 -8.35 10.27
CA SER A 252 -9.81 -8.00 8.98
C SER A 252 -8.38 -7.46 9.11
N ILE A 253 -8.08 -6.66 10.13
CA ILE A 253 -6.71 -6.22 10.46
C ILE A 253 -5.83 -7.42 10.81
N ARG A 254 -6.36 -8.38 11.59
CA ARG A 254 -5.66 -9.61 11.94
C ARG A 254 -5.38 -10.50 10.71
N TYR A 255 -6.28 -10.46 9.72
CA TYR A 255 -6.03 -11.14 8.45
C TYR A 255 -4.97 -10.41 7.61
N ASN A 256 -4.96 -9.09 7.61
CA ASN A 256 -3.89 -8.30 6.98
C ASN A 256 -2.53 -8.62 7.61
N ASP A 257 -2.44 -8.74 8.95
CA ASP A 257 -1.25 -9.20 9.65
C ASP A 257 -0.74 -10.56 9.11
N HIS A 258 -1.66 -11.51 8.92
CA HIS A 258 -1.35 -12.81 8.32
C HIS A 258 -0.80 -12.67 6.89
N VAL A 259 -1.46 -11.89 6.03
CA VAL A 259 -1.02 -11.70 4.62
C VAL A 259 0.37 -11.07 4.56
N LEU A 260 0.65 -10.07 5.39
CA LEU A 260 1.96 -9.43 5.46
C LEU A 260 3.04 -10.39 5.97
N ALA A 261 2.74 -11.20 6.98
CA ALA A 261 3.66 -12.23 7.47
C ALA A 261 3.94 -13.30 6.38
N ARG A 262 2.93 -13.72 5.61
CA ARG A 262 3.09 -14.62 4.45
C ARG A 262 3.94 -13.98 3.35
N THR A 263 3.77 -12.69 3.10
CA THR A 263 4.59 -11.92 2.14
C THR A 263 6.05 -11.88 2.57
N ILE A 264 6.32 -11.63 3.85
CA ILE A 264 7.67 -11.68 4.41
C ILE A 264 8.27 -13.09 4.28
N ALA A 265 7.48 -14.13 4.60
CA ALA A 265 7.95 -15.51 4.47
C ALA A 265 8.28 -15.88 3.01
N TRP A 266 7.51 -15.40 2.04
CA TRP A 266 7.81 -15.54 0.62
C TRP A 266 9.12 -14.81 0.26
N LEU A 267 9.31 -13.57 0.71
CA LEU A 267 10.56 -12.81 0.49
C LEU A 267 11.78 -13.53 1.08
N GLN A 268 11.67 -14.10 2.29
CA GLN A 268 12.74 -14.84 2.94
C GLN A 268 13.20 -16.07 2.12
N GLN A 269 12.30 -16.72 1.38
CA GLN A 269 12.66 -17.81 0.48
C GLN A 269 13.55 -17.34 -0.69
N HIS A 270 13.52 -16.05 -1.02
CA HIS A 270 14.29 -15.43 -2.10
C HIS A 270 15.61 -14.80 -1.64
N GLU A 271 15.90 -14.78 -0.33
CA GLU A 271 17.14 -14.18 0.21
C GLU A 271 18.42 -14.80 -0.35
N GLY A 272 18.36 -16.04 -0.83
CA GLY A 272 19.51 -16.68 -1.47
C GLY A 272 20.02 -15.94 -2.70
N GLN A 273 19.15 -15.29 -3.45
CA GLN A 273 19.42 -14.64 -4.73
C GLN A 273 19.21 -13.12 -4.70
N HIS A 274 18.43 -12.62 -3.73
CA HIS A 274 18.01 -11.23 -3.66
C HIS A 274 18.29 -10.59 -2.30
N ASP A 275 18.49 -9.28 -2.31
CA ASP A 275 18.35 -8.44 -1.13
C ASP A 275 16.87 -8.05 -1.03
N VAL A 276 16.19 -8.48 0.02
CA VAL A 276 14.73 -8.42 0.15
C VAL A 276 14.28 -7.41 1.18
N GLY A 277 13.12 -6.81 0.96
CA GLY A 277 12.46 -5.90 1.90
C GLY A 277 11.00 -5.70 1.54
N MET A 278 10.20 -5.27 2.52
CA MET A 278 8.77 -5.00 2.34
C MET A 278 8.38 -3.70 3.04
N LEU A 279 7.60 -2.88 2.36
CA LEU A 279 6.94 -1.72 2.93
C LEU A 279 5.43 -1.87 2.74
N TYR A 280 4.68 -1.73 3.82
CA TYR A 280 3.22 -1.69 3.80
C TYR A 280 2.73 -0.32 4.25
N LEU A 281 1.75 0.21 3.54
CA LEU A 281 0.98 1.35 4.02
C LEU A 281 -0.46 1.28 3.48
N SER A 282 -1.43 1.62 4.34
CA SER A 282 -2.81 1.71 3.90
C SER A 282 -3.04 2.99 3.10
N ASP A 283 -3.95 2.95 2.15
CA ASP A 283 -4.32 4.09 1.33
C ASP A 283 -5.15 5.14 2.09
N HIS A 284 -6.01 4.74 3.01
CA HIS A 284 -6.74 5.59 3.96
C HIS A 284 -7.19 4.77 5.18
N GLY A 285 -7.79 5.45 6.14
CA GLY A 285 -8.43 4.82 7.29
C GLY A 285 -9.94 4.63 7.10
N GLU A 286 -10.67 4.39 8.20
CA GLU A 286 -12.09 3.99 8.19
C GLU A 286 -12.82 4.52 9.41
N SER A 287 -14.06 4.97 9.26
CA SER A 287 -14.95 5.28 10.38
C SER A 287 -15.81 4.08 10.74
N LEU A 288 -15.82 3.71 12.01
CA LEU A 288 -16.55 2.56 12.54
C LEU A 288 -17.76 2.96 13.41
N GLY A 289 -18.32 4.14 13.18
CA GLY A 289 -19.48 4.66 13.92
C GLY A 289 -19.15 5.85 14.81
N GLU A 290 -17.90 6.33 14.82
CA GLU A 290 -17.53 7.55 15.52
C GLU A 290 -18.38 8.73 15.01
N TYR A 291 -18.96 9.47 15.92
CA TYR A 291 -19.89 10.59 15.60
C TYR A 291 -21.09 10.17 14.71
N GLY A 292 -21.45 8.87 14.69
CA GLY A 292 -22.46 8.32 13.79
C GLY A 292 -22.02 8.21 12.33
N ILE A 293 -20.71 8.33 12.07
CA ILE A 293 -20.11 8.22 10.73
C ILE A 293 -19.59 6.79 10.55
N TYR A 294 -19.86 6.23 9.39
CA TYR A 294 -19.39 4.90 8.98
C TYR A 294 -18.70 5.00 7.64
N LEU A 295 -17.77 4.06 7.35
CA LEU A 295 -17.03 4.00 6.12
C LEU A 295 -16.08 5.21 5.96
N HIS A 296 -15.73 5.55 4.75
CA HIS A 296 -14.73 6.53 4.38
C HIS A 296 -15.23 7.48 3.28
N GLY A 297 -14.36 8.38 2.78
CA GLY A 297 -14.65 9.22 1.61
C GLY A 297 -15.22 10.60 1.92
N LEU A 298 -15.21 11.04 3.18
CA LEU A 298 -15.52 12.44 3.49
C LEU A 298 -14.44 13.37 2.92
N PRO A 299 -14.79 14.62 2.54
CA PRO A 299 -13.79 15.61 2.17
C PRO A 299 -12.70 15.70 3.24
N TYR A 300 -11.43 15.69 2.86
CA TYR A 300 -10.29 15.55 3.78
C TYR A 300 -10.31 16.54 4.96
N ALA A 301 -10.70 17.79 4.69
CA ALA A 301 -10.80 18.83 5.72
C ALA A 301 -11.92 18.59 6.74
N MET A 302 -12.93 17.78 6.41
CA MET A 302 -14.09 17.46 7.26
C MET A 302 -14.02 16.04 7.83
N ALA A 303 -13.18 15.21 7.23
CA ALA A 303 -13.04 13.82 7.65
C ALA A 303 -12.48 13.72 9.07
N PRO A 304 -12.99 12.82 9.90
CA PRO A 304 -12.40 12.53 11.20
C PRO A 304 -11.01 11.88 11.04
N GLU A 305 -10.22 11.86 12.11
CA GLU A 305 -8.85 11.32 12.08
C GLU A 305 -8.81 9.84 11.70
N GLU A 306 -9.83 9.10 12.07
CA GLU A 306 -10.02 7.67 11.78
C GLU A 306 -9.98 7.35 10.28
N GLN A 307 -10.37 8.30 9.41
CA GLN A 307 -10.28 8.15 7.95
C GLN A 307 -8.92 8.57 7.38
N LYS A 308 -8.03 9.14 8.19
CA LYS A 308 -6.73 9.72 7.78
C LYS A 308 -5.53 9.06 8.43
N HIS A 309 -5.69 8.56 9.66
CA HIS A 309 -4.64 7.85 10.39
C HIS A 309 -4.55 6.42 9.89
N ILE A 310 -3.41 6.07 9.30
CA ILE A 310 -3.17 4.81 8.60
C ILE A 310 -2.05 4.00 9.26
N ALA A 311 -2.02 2.71 8.99
CA ALA A 311 -0.85 1.89 9.29
C ALA A 311 0.26 2.11 8.24
N PHE A 312 1.51 2.17 8.72
CA PHE A 312 2.74 2.27 7.92
C PHE A 312 3.77 1.36 8.57
N ILE A 313 4.12 0.25 7.89
CA ILE A 313 4.94 -0.82 8.45
C ILE A 313 6.06 -1.16 7.47
N ASP A 314 7.30 -1.18 7.96
CA ASP A 314 8.48 -1.59 7.21
C ASP A 314 9.04 -2.91 7.77
N TRP A 315 9.35 -3.83 6.89
CA TRP A 315 10.22 -4.96 7.17
C TRP A 315 11.52 -4.74 6.39
N PRO A 316 12.60 -4.30 7.07
CA PRO A 316 13.83 -3.89 6.40
C PRO A 316 14.51 -5.02 5.63
N GLY A 317 14.33 -6.27 6.07
CA GLY A 317 14.97 -7.45 5.49
C GLY A 317 16.48 -7.27 5.30
N THR A 318 17.00 -7.81 4.21
CA THR A 318 18.39 -7.61 3.80
C THR A 318 18.60 -6.37 2.92
N LEU A 319 17.52 -5.78 2.41
CA LEU A 319 17.57 -4.59 1.55
C LEU A 319 18.11 -3.35 2.28
N ALA A 320 17.78 -3.20 3.56
CA ALA A 320 18.30 -2.09 4.37
C ALA A 320 19.83 -2.06 4.42
N ALA A 321 20.48 -3.23 4.57
CA ALA A 321 21.93 -3.33 4.57
C ALA A 321 22.55 -2.91 3.22
N ARG A 322 21.92 -3.30 2.11
CA ARG A 322 22.32 -2.92 0.75
C ARG A 322 22.34 -1.40 0.56
N THR A 323 21.37 -0.70 1.09
CA THR A 323 21.21 0.76 0.95
C THR A 323 21.69 1.54 2.17
N HIS A 324 22.48 0.88 3.03
CA HIS A 324 23.08 1.44 4.23
C HIS A 324 22.09 2.08 5.22
N VAL A 325 20.84 1.63 5.21
CA VAL A 325 19.82 2.06 6.17
C VAL A 325 20.02 1.33 7.50
N ASP A 326 20.15 2.09 8.58
CA ASP A 326 20.29 1.58 9.93
C ASP A 326 18.92 1.34 10.57
N ALA A 327 18.49 0.08 10.63
CA ALA A 327 17.20 -0.30 11.21
C ALA A 327 17.07 0.10 12.71
N ALA A 328 18.17 0.10 13.47
CA ALA A 328 18.14 0.57 14.85
C ALA A 328 17.94 2.09 14.93
N CYS A 329 18.45 2.85 13.96
CA CYS A 329 18.14 4.27 13.82
C CYS A 329 16.65 4.47 13.51
N LEU A 330 16.10 3.73 12.54
CA LEU A 330 14.67 3.81 12.20
C LEU A 330 13.78 3.50 13.40
N GLY A 331 14.14 2.49 14.21
CA GLY A 331 13.41 2.16 15.45
C GLY A 331 13.29 3.31 16.45
N ARG A 332 14.11 4.36 16.33
CA ARG A 332 14.00 5.58 17.16
C ARG A 332 13.12 6.66 16.53
N THR A 333 12.60 6.46 15.33
CA THR A 333 11.79 7.43 14.60
C THR A 333 10.32 7.04 14.51
N LEU A 334 9.89 5.96 15.15
CA LEU A 334 8.54 5.41 15.00
C LEU A 334 7.43 6.37 15.50
N ASP A 335 7.74 7.28 16.39
CA ASP A 335 6.84 8.34 16.85
C ASP A 335 6.88 9.61 15.99
N ALA A 336 7.79 9.67 15.01
CA ALA A 336 7.84 10.81 14.10
C ALA A 336 6.68 10.75 13.10
N PRO A 337 6.07 11.89 12.75
CA PRO A 337 5.02 11.92 11.77
C PRO A 337 5.54 11.54 10.38
N VAL A 338 4.82 10.63 9.71
CA VAL A 338 5.03 10.27 8.32
C VAL A 338 3.71 10.39 7.56
N THR A 339 3.79 10.63 6.28
CA THR A 339 2.61 10.76 5.40
C THR A 339 2.83 10.04 4.08
N HIS A 340 1.80 9.94 3.26
CA HIS A 340 1.95 9.47 1.89
C HIS A 340 2.95 10.29 1.06
N ASP A 341 3.21 11.55 1.43
CA ASP A 341 4.21 12.39 0.75
C ASP A 341 5.63 11.83 0.87
N ASN A 342 5.87 10.98 1.88
CA ASN A 342 7.16 10.31 2.06
C ASN A 342 7.36 9.12 1.13
N LEU A 343 6.28 8.42 0.71
CA LEU A 343 6.37 7.14 0.00
C LEU A 343 7.26 7.20 -1.24
N TYR A 344 6.98 8.15 -2.14
CA TYR A 344 7.72 8.30 -3.39
C TYR A 344 9.23 8.40 -3.16
N HIS A 345 9.63 9.24 -2.23
CA HIS A 345 11.03 9.52 -1.93
C HIS A 345 11.70 8.39 -1.13
N THR A 346 10.96 7.78 -0.22
CA THR A 346 11.46 6.64 0.57
C THR A 346 11.74 5.43 -0.31
N VAL A 347 10.85 5.11 -1.25
CA VAL A 347 11.06 3.99 -2.17
C VAL A 347 12.22 4.26 -3.13
N LEU A 348 12.35 5.48 -3.67
CA LEU A 348 13.54 5.82 -4.47
C LEU A 348 14.84 5.65 -3.68
N GLY A 349 14.85 6.07 -2.41
CA GLY A 349 15.99 5.88 -1.53
C GLY A 349 16.27 4.41 -1.21
N LEU A 350 15.24 3.61 -0.89
CA LEU A 350 15.36 2.17 -0.63
C LEU A 350 15.86 1.40 -1.86
N MET A 351 15.44 1.81 -3.04
CA MET A 351 15.85 1.19 -4.29
C MET A 351 17.12 1.80 -4.86
N ASP A 352 17.77 2.73 -4.15
CA ASP A 352 18.96 3.47 -4.62
C ASP A 352 18.79 3.95 -6.07
N VAL A 353 17.65 4.62 -6.33
CA VAL A 353 17.34 5.22 -7.63
C VAL A 353 17.56 6.72 -7.57
N ARG A 354 18.42 7.22 -8.43
CA ARG A 354 18.63 8.65 -8.63
C ARG A 354 17.56 9.21 -9.56
N SER A 355 17.00 10.33 -9.18
CA SER A 355 16.01 11.07 -9.99
C SER A 355 16.07 12.56 -9.65
N PRO A 356 15.92 13.46 -10.64
CA PRO A 356 15.79 14.89 -10.39
C PRO A 356 14.60 15.27 -9.48
N THR A 357 13.60 14.38 -9.39
CA THR A 357 12.41 14.59 -8.54
C THR A 357 12.59 14.08 -7.11
N TYR A 358 13.70 13.38 -6.80
CA TYR A 358 13.97 12.92 -5.44
C TYR A 358 14.25 14.08 -4.50
N ARG A 359 13.58 14.08 -3.35
CA ARG A 359 13.75 15.08 -2.28
C ARG A 359 14.19 14.37 -1.00
N PRO A 360 15.47 14.49 -0.60
CA PRO A 360 16.00 13.82 0.61
C PRO A 360 15.23 14.14 1.89
N ALA A 361 14.68 15.34 2.01
CA ALA A 361 13.89 15.77 3.16
C ALA A 361 12.55 15.02 3.32
N LEU A 362 12.07 14.39 2.25
CA LEU A 362 10.85 13.59 2.25
C LEU A 362 11.13 12.08 2.26
N ASP A 363 12.39 11.64 2.19
CA ASP A 363 12.75 10.25 2.41
C ASP A 363 12.69 9.94 3.92
N ALA A 364 11.66 9.21 4.34
CA ALA A 364 11.45 8.87 5.75
C ALA A 364 12.63 8.09 6.36
N PHE A 365 13.42 7.40 5.53
CA PHE A 365 14.57 6.61 5.97
C PHE A 365 15.91 7.33 5.74
N GLY A 366 15.88 8.47 5.06
CA GLY A 366 17.07 9.23 4.66
C GLY A 366 17.98 9.63 5.82
N ALA A 367 17.40 10.07 6.94
CA ALA A 367 18.14 10.45 8.15
C ALA A 367 18.87 9.27 8.82
N CYS A 368 18.44 8.04 8.55
CA CYS A 368 19.05 6.80 9.08
C CYS A 368 19.94 6.09 8.04
N ARG A 369 20.19 6.71 6.89
CA ARG A 369 21.11 6.18 5.88
C ARG A 369 22.51 6.68 6.14
N LYS A 370 23.45 5.74 6.35
CA LYS A 370 24.87 6.07 6.50
C LYS A 370 25.46 6.45 5.14
N ALA A 371 26.43 7.38 5.13
CA ALA A 371 27.22 7.64 3.94
C ALA A 371 27.95 6.35 3.54
N ALA A 372 27.94 6.04 2.25
CA ALA A 372 28.62 4.87 1.68
C ALA A 372 30.15 5.05 1.72
#